data_bf565776bd62d297f8fb4f0346322676
#
_entry.id   bf565776bd62d297f8fb4f0346322676
#
_cell.length_a   1.000
_cell.length_b   1.000
_cell.length_c   1.000
_cell.angle_alpha   90.00
_cell.angle_beta   90.00
_cell.angle_gamma   90.00
#
_symmetry.space_group_name_H-M   'P 1'
#
loop_
_entity.id
_entity.type
_entity.pdbx_description
1 polymer ?
#
loop_
_entity_poly.entity_id
_entity_poly.type
_entity_poly.pdbx_seq_one_letter_code
_entity_poly.pdbx_strand_id
1 'polypeptide(L)'
;MSRLSEQYLITDKQRQEYNDNGAVVLRGVVSEQWQSKLADSIEKDIANPGPFYHGYETKEGEGEFHGNLRIWENDPGFKDYCLKSVLPNIAQQFFQSKRVNLLYDQLFVKEPGADSPTPWHNDQPFWPVRGKQVISFWTCLDPV
;
A
#
# COMPACT_ATOMS: atom_id res chain seq x y z
N MET A 1 -16.97 -0.28 22.86
CA MET A 1 -16.64 -0.47 21.44
C MET A 1 -15.29 -1.18 21.38
N SER A 2 -15.32 -2.47 21.06
CA SER A 2 -14.14 -3.36 21.02
C SER A 2 -13.21 -2.90 19.92
N ARG A 3 -11.99 -2.50 20.27
CA ARG A 3 -10.88 -2.40 19.30
C ARG A 3 -10.54 -3.84 18.91
N LEU A 4 -11.05 -4.30 17.79
CA LEU A 4 -10.47 -5.43 17.10
C LEU A 4 -9.13 -4.94 16.52
N SER A 5 -8.09 -4.96 17.34
CA SER A 5 -6.74 -4.93 16.80
C SER A 5 -6.52 -6.27 16.14
N GLU A 6 -6.70 -6.33 14.85
CA GLU A 6 -6.24 -7.46 14.05
C GLU A 6 -4.75 -7.65 14.38
N GLN A 7 -4.39 -8.75 15.02
CA GLN A 7 -3.01 -9.08 15.30
C GLN A 7 -2.56 -10.11 14.29
N TYR A 8 -1.57 -9.77 13.52
CA TYR A 8 -0.86 -10.69 12.67
C TYR A 8 0.54 -10.92 13.25
N LEU A 9 0.91 -12.16 13.47
CA LEU A 9 2.25 -12.50 13.93
C LEU A 9 3.07 -13.04 12.76
N ILE A 10 4.14 -12.35 12.41
CA ILE A 10 5.08 -12.85 11.42
C ILE A 10 5.86 -14.04 12.00
N THR A 11 6.00 -15.09 11.21
CA THR A 11 6.81 -16.26 11.57
C THR A 11 8.30 -15.98 11.37
N ASP A 12 9.16 -16.75 12.05
CA ASP A 12 10.61 -16.65 11.83
C ASP A 12 10.98 -16.96 10.37
N LYS A 13 10.26 -17.88 9.73
CA LYS A 13 10.44 -18.17 8.31
C LYS A 13 10.16 -16.96 7.42
N GLN A 14 9.05 -16.24 7.65
CA GLN A 14 8.71 -15.03 6.89
C GLN A 14 9.74 -13.93 7.12
N ARG A 15 10.22 -13.79 8.35
CA ARG A 15 11.29 -12.83 8.68
C ARG A 15 12.58 -13.18 7.95
N GLN A 16 12.96 -14.45 7.95
CA GLN A 16 14.16 -14.92 7.24
C GLN A 16 14.04 -14.70 5.74
N GLU A 17 12.90 -15.06 5.15
CA GLU A 17 12.62 -14.85 3.73
C GLU A 17 12.74 -13.37 3.33
N TYR A 18 12.18 -12.46 4.15
CA TYR A 18 12.31 -11.03 3.93
C TYR A 18 13.77 -10.55 4.00
N ASN A 19 14.54 -11.05 4.98
CA ASN A 19 15.94 -10.68 5.14
C ASN A 19 16.82 -11.18 3.99
N ASP A 20 16.53 -12.37 3.48
CA ASP A 20 17.34 -13.00 2.43
C ASP A 20 17.00 -12.45 1.04
N ASN A 21 15.71 -12.19 0.77
CA ASN A 21 15.21 -11.84 -0.55
C ASN A 21 14.84 -10.35 -0.70
N GLY A 22 14.76 -9.60 0.40
CA GLY A 22 14.28 -8.22 0.42
C GLY A 22 12.77 -8.08 0.25
N ALA A 23 12.04 -9.18 0.08
CA ALA A 23 10.58 -9.23 -0.04
C ALA A 23 10.01 -10.52 0.53
N VAL A 24 8.76 -10.49 0.96
CA VAL A 24 8.00 -11.66 1.41
C VAL A 24 6.52 -11.45 1.13
N VAL A 25 5.83 -12.52 0.75
CA VAL A 25 4.36 -12.49 0.54
C VAL A 25 3.67 -12.90 1.84
N LEU A 26 2.82 -12.03 2.34
CA LEU A 26 1.96 -12.29 3.50
C LEU A 26 0.51 -12.47 3.03
N ARG A 27 0.02 -13.70 3.04
CA ARG A 27 -1.33 -14.02 2.54
C ARG A 27 -2.37 -13.89 3.65
N GLY A 28 -3.58 -13.43 3.27
CA GLY A 28 -4.72 -13.31 4.18
C GLY A 28 -4.57 -12.24 5.26
N VAL A 29 -3.70 -11.26 5.04
CA VAL A 29 -3.42 -10.17 5.98
C VAL A 29 -4.50 -9.08 5.94
N VAL A 30 -5.06 -8.83 4.76
CA VAL A 30 -6.07 -7.80 4.56
C VAL A 30 -7.45 -8.45 4.61
N SER A 31 -8.25 -8.09 5.61
CA SER A 31 -9.61 -8.62 5.77
C SER A 31 -10.55 -8.12 4.68
N GLU A 32 -11.63 -8.87 4.41
CA GLU A 32 -12.67 -8.46 3.48
C GLU A 32 -13.27 -7.09 3.83
N GLN A 33 -13.36 -6.77 5.12
CA GLN A 33 -13.83 -5.47 5.57
C GLN A 33 -12.89 -4.33 5.12
N TRP A 34 -11.57 -4.55 5.19
CA TRP A 34 -10.60 -3.58 4.68
C TRP A 34 -10.63 -3.49 3.16
N GLN A 35 -10.75 -4.63 2.47
CA GLN A 35 -10.87 -4.64 1.01
C GLN A 35 -12.06 -3.82 0.53
N SER A 36 -13.25 -4.06 1.12
CA SER A 36 -14.46 -3.30 0.80
C SER A 36 -14.31 -1.80 1.08
N LYS A 37 -13.75 -1.45 2.24
CA LYS A 37 -13.55 -0.04 2.62
C LYS A 37 -12.56 0.67 1.68
N LEU A 38 -11.50 -0.01 1.28
CA LEU A 38 -10.52 0.55 0.34
C LEU A 38 -11.11 0.67 -1.06
N ALA A 39 -11.90 -0.31 -1.53
CA ALA A 39 -12.58 -0.21 -2.81
C ALA A 39 -13.48 1.04 -2.88
N ASP A 40 -14.31 1.26 -1.85
CA ASP A 40 -15.14 2.46 -1.77
C ASP A 40 -14.33 3.78 -1.77
N SER A 41 -13.15 3.76 -1.14
CA SER A 41 -12.27 4.94 -1.10
C SER A 41 -11.55 5.17 -2.44
N ILE A 42 -11.18 4.11 -3.15
CA ILE A 42 -10.57 4.15 -4.47
C ILE A 42 -11.55 4.77 -5.48
N GLU A 43 -12.80 4.30 -5.51
CA GLU A 43 -13.82 4.85 -6.40
C GLU A 43 -14.04 6.35 -6.16
N LYS A 44 -14.04 6.79 -4.91
CA LYS A 44 -14.14 8.21 -4.57
C LYS A 44 -12.93 9.01 -5.02
N ASP A 45 -11.73 8.44 -4.88
CA ASP A 45 -10.49 9.10 -5.27
C ASP A 45 -10.40 9.25 -6.79
N ILE A 46 -10.82 8.23 -7.55
CA ILE A 46 -10.90 8.31 -9.02
C ILE A 46 -11.90 9.38 -9.46
N ALA A 47 -13.08 9.41 -8.83
CA ALA A 47 -14.14 10.37 -9.17
C ALA A 47 -13.79 11.82 -8.79
N ASN A 48 -12.99 12.03 -7.76
CA ASN A 48 -12.61 13.37 -7.27
C ASN A 48 -11.21 13.33 -6.65
N PRO A 49 -10.18 13.21 -7.46
CA PRO A 49 -8.81 13.02 -7.00
C PRO A 49 -8.28 14.22 -6.22
N GLY A 50 -7.43 13.92 -5.25
CA GLY A 50 -6.75 14.92 -4.44
C GLY A 50 -5.62 15.65 -5.19
N PRO A 51 -4.92 16.57 -4.50
CA PRO A 51 -3.93 17.46 -5.13
C PRO A 51 -2.67 16.75 -5.64
N PHE A 52 -2.45 15.51 -5.27
CA PHE A 52 -1.28 14.71 -5.68
C PHE A 52 -1.62 13.62 -6.69
N TYR A 53 -2.79 13.76 -7.33
CA TYR A 53 -3.17 12.88 -8.42
C TYR A 53 -2.24 13.07 -9.62
N HIS A 54 -1.88 11.96 -10.22
CA HIS A 54 -1.18 11.89 -11.49
C HIS A 54 -1.75 10.74 -12.32
N GLY A 55 -2.33 11.06 -13.46
CA GLY A 55 -2.65 10.06 -14.47
C GLY A 55 -1.40 9.70 -15.26
N TYR A 56 -1.35 8.49 -15.75
CA TYR A 56 -0.34 8.08 -16.71
C TYR A 56 -0.95 8.07 -18.10
N GLU A 57 -0.17 8.56 -19.08
CA GLU A 57 -0.62 8.55 -20.47
C GLU A 57 -0.82 7.11 -20.95
N THR A 58 -1.98 6.83 -21.51
CA THR A 58 -2.33 5.60 -22.22
C THR A 58 -2.68 5.95 -23.67
N LYS A 59 -2.65 4.97 -24.56
CA LYS A 59 -3.02 5.22 -25.95
C LYS A 59 -4.52 5.39 -26.09
N GLU A 60 -4.96 6.12 -27.11
CA GLU A 60 -6.38 6.32 -27.40
C GLU A 60 -7.10 4.96 -27.55
N GLY A 61 -8.18 4.79 -26.78
CA GLY A 61 -8.96 3.55 -26.74
C GLY A 61 -8.45 2.50 -25.77
N GLU A 62 -7.38 2.77 -25.03
CA GLU A 62 -6.93 1.95 -23.89
C GLU A 62 -7.58 2.44 -22.59
N GLY A 63 -7.61 1.57 -21.57
CA GLY A 63 -8.05 1.93 -20.22
C GLY A 63 -7.14 2.99 -19.59
N GLU A 64 -7.63 3.66 -18.57
CA GLU A 64 -6.86 4.68 -17.85
C GLU A 64 -5.93 4.06 -16.82
N PHE A 65 -4.84 4.74 -16.51
CA PHE A 65 -3.96 4.39 -15.41
C PHE A 65 -3.91 5.55 -14.41
N HIS A 66 -4.59 5.36 -13.28
CA HIS A 66 -4.67 6.34 -12.21
C HIS A 66 -3.53 6.15 -11.21
N GLY A 67 -2.93 7.25 -10.79
CA GLY A 67 -1.97 7.30 -9.71
C GLY A 67 -2.28 8.44 -8.75
N ASN A 68 -2.12 8.21 -7.46
CA ASN A 68 -2.26 9.27 -6.48
C ASN A 68 -1.33 9.04 -5.29
N LEU A 69 -0.88 10.11 -4.67
CA LEU A 69 0.01 10.09 -3.50
C LEU A 69 -0.65 10.76 -2.31
N ARG A 70 -0.28 10.32 -1.11
CA ARG A 70 -0.69 10.96 0.16
C ARG A 70 -2.21 11.05 0.33
N ILE A 71 -2.94 10.04 -0.13
CA ILE A 71 -4.40 9.99 -0.08
C ILE A 71 -4.87 9.94 1.38
N TRP A 72 -4.09 9.29 2.26
CA TRP A 72 -4.37 9.17 3.69
C TRP A 72 -4.57 10.54 4.38
N GLU A 73 -4.08 11.62 3.80
CA GLU A 73 -4.25 12.97 4.36
C GLU A 73 -5.65 13.51 4.13
N ASN A 74 -6.31 13.08 3.05
CA ASN A 74 -7.59 13.62 2.60
C ASN A 74 -8.75 12.60 2.67
N ASP A 75 -8.46 11.30 2.57
CA ASP A 75 -9.46 10.24 2.62
C ASP A 75 -9.43 9.48 3.96
N PRO A 76 -10.58 9.42 4.69
CA PRO A 76 -10.66 8.71 5.96
C PRO A 76 -10.45 7.20 5.85
N GLY A 77 -10.79 6.58 4.73
CA GLY A 77 -10.61 5.14 4.48
C GLY A 77 -9.15 4.77 4.40
N PHE A 78 -8.39 5.48 3.55
CA PHE A 78 -6.94 5.32 3.46
C PHE A 78 -6.25 5.65 4.78
N LYS A 79 -6.65 6.75 5.44
CA LYS A 79 -6.11 7.11 6.75
C LYS A 79 -6.29 6.01 7.79
N ASP A 80 -7.49 5.47 7.87
CA ASP A 80 -7.78 4.40 8.81
C ASP A 80 -6.98 3.14 8.46
N TYR A 81 -6.89 2.78 7.19
CA TYR A 81 -6.11 1.64 6.75
C TYR A 81 -4.64 1.78 7.10
N CYS A 82 -4.02 2.89 6.76
CA CYS A 82 -2.61 3.15 7.06
C CYS A 82 -2.30 3.13 8.56
N LEU A 83 -3.21 3.63 9.40
CA LEU A 83 -2.92 3.84 10.82
C LEU A 83 -3.53 2.79 11.77
N LYS A 84 -4.60 2.10 11.34
CA LYS A 84 -5.39 1.22 12.22
C LYS A 84 -5.45 -0.23 11.75
N SER A 85 -5.01 -0.52 10.52
CA SER A 85 -4.88 -1.91 10.06
C SER A 85 -3.73 -2.64 10.78
N VAL A 86 -3.53 -3.88 10.42
CA VAL A 86 -2.44 -4.69 10.96
C VAL A 86 -1.05 -4.27 10.44
N LEU A 87 -0.96 -3.49 9.36
CA LEU A 87 0.30 -3.15 8.70
C LEU A 87 1.33 -2.45 9.61
N PRO A 88 0.96 -1.44 10.44
CA PRO A 88 1.91 -0.86 11.39
C PRO A 88 2.50 -1.88 12.36
N ASN A 89 1.70 -2.84 12.82
CA ASN A 89 2.18 -3.90 13.70
C ASN A 89 3.15 -4.85 12.98
N ILE A 90 2.87 -5.21 11.73
CA ILE A 90 3.76 -6.02 10.90
C ILE A 90 5.10 -5.30 10.69
N ALA A 91 5.07 -4.00 10.36
CA ALA A 91 6.30 -3.20 10.21
C ALA A 91 7.14 -3.18 11.48
N GLN A 92 6.52 -3.01 12.65
CA GLN A 92 7.20 -3.09 13.95
C GLN A 92 7.90 -4.42 14.16
N GLN A 93 7.26 -5.52 13.76
CA GLN A 93 7.83 -6.86 13.89
C GLN A 93 9.03 -7.08 12.97
N PHE A 94 8.97 -6.62 11.70
CA PHE A 94 10.11 -6.70 10.79
C PHE A 94 11.28 -5.84 11.26
N PHE A 95 11.03 -4.63 11.71
CA PHE A 95 12.06 -3.71 12.21
C PHE A 95 12.53 -4.01 13.62
N GLN A 96 11.83 -4.89 14.35
CA GLN A 96 12.06 -5.10 15.79
C GLN A 96 12.06 -3.77 16.55
N SER A 97 11.17 -2.87 16.18
CA SER A 97 11.08 -1.50 16.70
C SER A 97 9.79 -1.30 17.49
N LYS A 98 9.90 -0.50 18.57
CA LYS A 98 8.71 -0.11 19.35
C LYS A 98 7.86 0.95 18.65
N ARG A 99 8.38 1.59 17.61
CA ARG A 99 7.72 2.69 16.91
C ARG A 99 8.01 2.61 15.41
N VAL A 100 6.98 2.85 14.62
CA VAL A 100 7.06 3.07 13.18
C VAL A 100 6.35 4.38 12.84
N ASN A 101 6.77 5.01 11.76
CA ASN A 101 6.11 6.20 11.23
C ASN A 101 5.66 5.90 9.81
N LEU A 102 4.47 6.36 9.45
CA LEU A 102 4.03 6.38 8.08
C LEU A 102 4.84 7.43 7.31
N LEU A 103 5.40 7.04 6.17
CA LEU A 103 6.04 7.97 5.25
C LEU A 103 4.99 8.61 4.33
N TYR A 104 4.35 7.79 3.53
CA TYR A 104 3.17 8.14 2.73
C TYR A 104 2.50 6.86 2.20
N ASP A 105 1.34 7.01 1.60
CA ASP A 105 0.66 5.99 0.81
C ASP A 105 0.62 6.40 -0.66
N GLN A 106 0.45 5.39 -1.51
CA GLN A 106 0.33 5.56 -2.95
C GLN A 106 -0.72 4.60 -3.50
N LEU A 107 -1.55 5.10 -4.40
CA LEU A 107 -2.53 4.33 -5.13
C LEU A 107 -2.09 4.18 -6.58
N PHE A 108 -2.29 2.98 -7.12
CA PHE A 108 -2.23 2.69 -8.54
C PHE A 108 -3.46 1.90 -8.95
N VAL A 109 -4.18 2.39 -9.94
CA VAL A 109 -5.30 1.68 -10.57
C VAL A 109 -5.06 1.61 -12.06
N LYS A 110 -4.90 0.41 -12.57
CA LYS A 110 -4.85 0.15 -14.02
C LYS A 110 -6.18 -0.42 -14.46
N GLU A 111 -6.89 0.32 -15.28
CA GLU A 111 -8.12 -0.18 -15.89
C GLU A 111 -7.83 -1.25 -16.95
N PRO A 112 -8.80 -2.10 -17.27
CA PRO A 112 -8.65 -3.08 -18.34
C PRO A 112 -8.21 -2.43 -19.66
N GLY A 113 -7.14 -2.92 -20.24
CA GLY A 113 -6.56 -2.40 -21.46
C GLY A 113 -5.46 -1.34 -21.27
N ALA A 114 -5.24 -0.84 -20.06
CA ALA A 114 -4.12 0.06 -19.79
C ALA A 114 -2.77 -0.69 -19.92
N ASP A 115 -2.08 -0.46 -21.02
CA ASP A 115 -0.74 -1.05 -21.30
C ASP A 115 0.37 -0.07 -20.95
N SER A 116 0.57 0.14 -19.66
CA SER A 116 1.65 0.99 -19.14
C SER A 116 2.50 0.19 -18.17
N PRO A 117 3.60 -0.45 -18.64
CA PRO A 117 4.45 -1.23 -17.78
C PRO A 117 5.19 -0.34 -16.78
N THR A 118 5.29 -0.80 -15.55
CA THR A 118 6.15 -0.16 -14.55
C THR A 118 7.60 -0.58 -14.82
N PRO A 119 8.51 0.36 -15.12
CA PRO A 119 9.93 0.02 -15.29
C PRO A 119 10.51 -0.57 -14.01
N TRP A 120 11.47 -1.47 -14.17
CA TRP A 120 12.23 -1.98 -13.02
C TRP A 120 12.97 -0.84 -12.32
N HIS A 121 12.74 -0.68 -11.02
CA HIS A 121 13.30 0.42 -10.25
C HIS A 121 13.53 0.03 -8.78
N ASN A 122 14.15 0.93 -8.05
CA ASN A 122 14.27 0.90 -6.60
C ASN A 122 13.60 2.17 -6.05
N ASP A 123 12.68 2.00 -5.10
CA ASP A 123 11.91 3.10 -4.52
C ASP A 123 12.74 4.05 -3.65
N GLN A 124 13.69 3.50 -2.90
CA GLN A 124 14.40 4.28 -1.88
C GLN A 124 15.11 5.55 -2.39
N PRO A 125 15.65 5.61 -3.62
CA PRO A 125 16.23 6.86 -4.15
C PRO A 125 15.24 8.01 -4.26
N PHE A 126 13.93 7.72 -4.35
CA PHE A 126 12.88 8.74 -4.44
C PHE A 126 12.37 9.19 -3.07
N TRP A 127 12.80 8.55 -1.99
CA TRP A 127 12.30 8.84 -0.65
C TRP A 127 13.27 9.74 0.14
N PRO A 128 12.75 10.73 0.89
CA PRO A 128 13.57 11.63 1.70
C PRO A 128 14.02 10.96 3.02
N VAL A 129 14.35 9.66 2.97
CA VAL A 129 14.75 8.86 4.13
C VAL A 129 16.03 8.09 3.84
N ARG A 130 16.81 7.85 4.89
CA ARG A 130 18.04 7.07 4.83
C ARG A 130 18.00 5.93 5.85
N GLY A 131 18.70 4.86 5.55
CA GLY A 131 18.82 3.70 6.44
C GLY A 131 18.12 2.47 5.91
N LYS A 132 18.13 1.39 6.72
CA LYS A 132 17.61 0.08 6.32
C LYS A 132 16.22 -0.23 6.89
N GLN A 133 15.74 0.58 7.84
CA GLN A 133 14.42 0.39 8.44
C GLN A 133 13.35 1.16 7.65
N VAL A 134 13.22 0.82 6.38
CA VAL A 134 12.19 1.31 5.47
C VAL A 134 11.53 0.10 4.86
N ILE A 135 10.20 0.04 4.84
CA ILE A 135 9.40 -1.05 4.30
C ILE A 135 8.21 -0.49 3.53
N SER A 136 7.95 -1.05 2.38
CA SER A 136 6.74 -0.82 1.60
C SER A 136 5.80 -2.01 1.75
N PHE A 137 4.52 -1.74 1.85
CA PHE A 137 3.47 -2.75 1.74
C PHE A 137 2.76 -2.57 0.40
N TRP A 138 2.90 -3.54 -0.47
CA TRP A 138 2.10 -3.58 -1.68
C TRP A 138 0.85 -4.42 -1.40
N THR A 139 -0.30 -3.76 -1.41
CA THR A 139 -1.60 -4.38 -1.13
C THR A 139 -2.43 -4.37 -2.41
N CYS A 140 -2.81 -5.52 -2.90
CA CYS A 140 -3.74 -5.67 -4.02
C CYS A 140 -5.13 -6.02 -3.51
N LEU A 141 -6.16 -5.47 -4.17
CA LEU A 141 -7.55 -5.81 -3.91
C LEU A 141 -8.08 -6.86 -4.88
N ASP A 142 -7.43 -7.00 -6.01
CA ASP A 142 -7.70 -8.02 -7.01
C ASP A 142 -6.81 -9.25 -6.84
N PRO A 143 -7.24 -10.43 -7.29
CA PRO A 143 -6.39 -11.62 -7.33
C PRO A 143 -5.17 -11.41 -8.24
N VAL A 144 -3.99 -11.70 -7.72
CA VAL A 144 -2.68 -11.60 -8.41
C VAL A 144 -1.86 -12.86 -8.20
#